data_1ada3409225f67d0af8d6340ebe99e68
#
_entry.id   1ada3409225f67d0af8d6340ebe99e68
#
_cell.length_a   1.000
_cell.length_b   1.000
_cell.length_c   1.000
_cell.angle_alpha   90.00
_cell.angle_beta   90.00
_cell.angle_gamma   90.00
#
_symmetry.space_group_name_H-M   'P 1'
#
loop_
_entity.id
_entity.type
_entity.pdbx_description
1 polymer ?
#
loop_
_entity_poly.entity_id
_entity_poly.type
_entity_poly.pdbx_seq_one_letter_code
_entity_poly.pdbx_strand_id
1 'polypeptide(L)'
;MHPQLLSCQLPKPFLQLNGRPKYRLNQRRSAYLSSATYKEPISAEKQGWDLGRFFKTLYFFNGPPSPAKIVEFIIEKLSGSSPEESEKKMGTSDYVLVVGATGGVGRRVVNNLRKKGLPVKALVRNEEKARKMLGPDIELIVGDITKESTLVAQYFKGVKKVINAASVIIGPKEGDTPDRAKYSQIKGDSPEMVEYIGMKNLINAVRESVGLRTGKLLFGFEDDVVMGGVSESTFQIDRTGGEGGKPTGLFKGIVSTANNGGFTSIRTKVKNKVRKYELGNSHKELRDCFWHNLNFSSPVDLSAYDGFELRLKGDGRRYKLIVRTSTDWDTVGYTASFDTIGGQWQSIRLPFSSLRPVFRARTVSDAPPFNPSNVVSFQLMFSKFEYDGKLNPTFVEGPFELPLSTIKAYIKDPITPRFVHVSSAGVTRPDRPGIDLSKQPPAVRLNKELDFVLTFKLKGEDLIRESGIPYTIVRPCALTEEPAGADLVFDQGDNITGKISREEIALICIAALESPYACDKTFEVKSVVPFSEPFTVDPENPPPEKDYNIYFQ
;
A
#
# COMPACT_ATOMS: atom_id res chain seq x y z
N MET A 1 50.23 -31.39 -22.36
CA MET A 1 50.76 -31.66 -21.01
C MET A 1 49.58 -31.55 -20.06
N HIS A 2 49.15 -32.69 -19.58
CA HIS A 2 47.93 -32.91 -18.80
C HIS A 2 48.21 -32.83 -17.30
N PRO A 3 47.23 -32.85 -16.50
CA PRO A 3 47.00 -32.17 -15.19
C PRO A 3 47.15 -33.11 -14.01
N GLN A 4 47.04 -32.63 -12.84
CA GLN A 4 46.83 -33.48 -11.66
C GLN A 4 45.61 -33.06 -10.86
N LEU A 5 44.69 -34.01 -10.80
CA LEU A 5 43.60 -34.13 -9.85
C LEU A 5 44.16 -34.52 -8.47
N LEU A 6 43.68 -33.83 -7.43
CA LEU A 6 43.82 -34.30 -6.06
C LEU A 6 42.42 -34.42 -5.44
N SER A 7 42.07 -35.68 -5.29
CA SER A 7 40.95 -36.15 -4.48
C SER A 7 41.32 -36.13 -3.00
N CYS A 8 40.45 -35.63 -2.11
CA CYS A 8 40.53 -35.92 -0.68
C CYS A 8 39.25 -36.57 -0.22
N GLN A 9 39.45 -37.72 0.37
CA GLN A 9 38.49 -38.70 0.86
C GLN A 9 37.94 -38.29 2.24
N LEU A 10 36.69 -38.65 2.46
CA LEU A 10 36.01 -38.75 3.76
C LEU A 10 36.51 -39.93 4.58
N PRO A 11 36.50 -39.89 5.90
CA PRO A 11 36.47 -41.12 6.68
C PRO A 11 35.08 -41.35 7.31
N LYS A 12 34.69 -42.62 7.22
CA LYS A 12 33.53 -43.24 7.89
C LYS A 12 33.90 -43.80 9.25
N PRO A 13 32.97 -44.38 10.02
CA PRO A 13 32.76 -44.17 11.44
C PRO A 13 33.33 -45.33 12.28
N PHE A 14 33.47 -45.10 13.59
CA PHE A 14 33.73 -46.21 14.52
C PHE A 14 32.61 -46.35 15.56
N LEU A 15 32.25 -47.60 15.78
CA LEU A 15 31.24 -48.18 16.63
C LEU A 15 31.74 -48.35 18.08
N GLN A 16 30.79 -48.26 19.04
CA GLN A 16 30.64 -48.98 20.32
C GLN A 16 31.64 -48.82 21.44
N LEU A 17 31.19 -48.50 22.64
CA LEU A 17 30.93 -49.48 23.73
C LEU A 17 30.43 -48.78 25.01
N ASN A 18 29.38 -49.34 25.55
CA ASN A 18 28.97 -49.51 26.96
C ASN A 18 29.58 -48.74 28.10
N GLY A 19 28.73 -48.24 28.98
CA GLY A 19 29.09 -47.94 30.36
C GLY A 19 28.06 -47.11 31.12
N ARG A 20 27.08 -47.76 31.78
CA ARG A 20 26.30 -47.13 32.84
C ARG A 20 27.15 -47.06 34.14
N PRO A 21 27.03 -46.01 34.90
CA PRO A 21 26.98 -46.17 36.35
C PRO A 21 25.73 -45.56 36.98
N LYS A 22 25.18 -46.38 37.87
CA LYS A 22 24.19 -46.02 38.88
C LYS A 22 24.84 -45.04 39.86
N TYR A 23 24.17 -43.93 40.20
CA TYR A 23 24.40 -43.24 41.44
C TYR A 23 23.10 -43.00 42.19
N ARG A 24 23.23 -43.28 43.51
CA ARG A 24 22.22 -43.30 44.55
C ARG A 24 21.61 -41.94 44.84
N LEU A 25 20.33 -41.98 45.24
CA LEU A 25 19.65 -40.94 46.01
C LEU A 25 20.45 -40.57 47.28
N ASN A 26 20.57 -39.28 47.53
CA ASN A 26 20.69 -38.76 48.86
C ASN A 26 19.69 -37.64 49.09
N GLN A 27 18.76 -37.94 50.00
CA GLN A 27 17.79 -37.00 50.55
C GLN A 27 18.53 -35.94 51.37
N ARG A 28 18.25 -34.66 51.16
CA ARG A 28 18.22 -33.67 52.22
C ARG A 28 16.95 -32.82 52.08
N ARG A 29 16.09 -32.99 53.09
CA ARG A 29 14.94 -32.15 53.39
C ARG A 29 15.39 -30.74 53.72
N SER A 30 14.74 -29.74 53.15
CA SER A 30 14.49 -28.48 53.83
C SER A 30 13.10 -28.01 53.42
N ALA A 31 12.26 -27.85 54.43
CA ALA A 31 10.88 -27.45 54.35
C ALA A 31 10.76 -25.95 54.15
N TYR A 32 9.94 -25.52 53.19
CA TYR A 32 9.08 -24.38 53.36
C TYR A 32 7.74 -24.71 52.71
N LEU A 33 6.81 -25.04 53.57
CA LEU A 33 5.37 -25.13 53.26
C LEU A 33 4.83 -23.72 53.10
N SER A 34 4.37 -23.36 51.92
CA SER A 34 3.26 -22.44 51.82
C SER A 34 2.10 -23.18 51.11
N SER A 35 1.05 -23.34 51.86
CA SER A 35 -0.18 -24.04 51.53
C SER A 35 -0.91 -23.40 50.37
N ALA A 36 -0.80 -23.99 49.17
CA ALA A 36 -1.83 -23.85 48.17
C ALA A 36 -2.83 -24.97 48.38
N THR A 37 -3.95 -24.68 48.98
CA THR A 37 -5.10 -25.55 49.12
C THR A 37 -5.59 -25.92 47.73
N TYR A 38 -5.33 -27.16 47.35
CA TYR A 38 -6.02 -27.84 46.24
C TYR A 38 -7.47 -27.94 46.66
N LYS A 39 -8.35 -27.12 46.08
CA LYS A 39 -9.78 -27.34 46.12
C LYS A 39 -10.08 -28.50 45.20
N GLU A 40 -10.58 -29.57 45.72
CA GLU A 40 -11.26 -30.63 44.96
C GLU A 40 -12.26 -30.03 43.98
N PRO A 41 -12.46 -30.64 42.80
CA PRO A 41 -13.47 -30.16 41.86
C PRO A 41 -14.84 -30.25 42.55
N ILE A 42 -15.41 -29.08 42.75
CA ILE A 42 -16.79 -28.94 43.21
C ILE A 42 -17.64 -29.76 42.23
N SER A 43 -18.34 -30.77 42.73
CA SER A 43 -19.33 -31.50 42.00
C SER A 43 -20.22 -30.51 41.23
N ALA A 44 -20.31 -30.71 39.90
CA ALA A 44 -21.17 -29.92 39.05
C ALA A 44 -22.60 -30.06 39.57
N GLU A 45 -23.04 -29.16 40.43
CA GLU A 45 -24.44 -28.88 40.60
C GLU A 45 -25.01 -28.61 39.23
N LYS A 46 -25.99 -29.36 38.81
CA LYS A 46 -26.80 -29.11 37.61
C LYS A 46 -27.44 -27.73 37.78
N GLN A 47 -26.69 -26.67 37.40
CA GLN A 47 -27.26 -25.36 37.26
C GLN A 47 -28.37 -25.48 36.22
N GLY A 48 -29.58 -25.22 36.69
CA GLY A 48 -30.76 -25.21 35.85
C GLY A 48 -30.54 -24.32 34.62
N TRP A 49 -31.15 -24.71 33.54
CA TRP A 49 -31.14 -23.98 32.26
C TRP A 49 -31.34 -22.50 32.49
N ASP A 50 -30.29 -21.67 32.22
CA ASP A 50 -30.42 -20.22 32.24
C ASP A 50 -31.08 -19.77 30.91
N LEU A 51 -32.40 -19.77 30.95
CA LEU A 51 -33.24 -19.28 29.85
C LEU A 51 -32.85 -17.86 29.39
N GLY A 52 -32.39 -17.01 30.29
CA GLY A 52 -31.97 -15.65 29.94
C GLY A 52 -30.70 -15.63 29.09
N ARG A 53 -29.71 -16.45 29.40
CA ARG A 53 -28.49 -16.62 28.57
C ARG A 53 -28.79 -17.33 27.27
N PHE A 54 -29.65 -18.37 27.30
CA PHE A 54 -30.11 -19.07 26.09
C PHE A 54 -30.78 -18.08 25.14
N PHE A 55 -31.75 -17.30 25.60
CA PHE A 55 -32.41 -16.27 24.79
C PHE A 55 -31.45 -15.17 24.33
N LYS A 56 -30.50 -14.73 25.15
CA LYS A 56 -29.44 -13.79 24.70
C LYS A 56 -28.58 -14.36 23.59
N THR A 57 -28.18 -15.62 23.67
CA THR A 57 -27.38 -16.28 22.64
C THR A 57 -28.21 -16.52 21.38
N LEU A 58 -29.43 -16.99 21.53
CA LEU A 58 -30.38 -17.18 20.43
C LEU A 58 -30.74 -15.84 19.78
N TYR A 59 -30.93 -14.78 20.58
CA TYR A 59 -31.18 -13.42 20.10
C TYR A 59 -29.97 -12.81 19.42
N PHE A 60 -28.75 -13.07 19.91
CA PHE A 60 -27.52 -12.64 19.26
C PHE A 60 -27.34 -13.24 17.87
N PHE A 61 -27.66 -14.54 17.70
CA PHE A 61 -27.50 -15.24 16.42
C PHE A 61 -28.75 -15.24 15.52
N ASN A 62 -29.96 -15.14 16.06
CA ASN A 62 -31.20 -15.33 15.34
C ASN A 62 -32.29 -14.28 15.64
N GLY A 63 -32.01 -13.27 16.49
CA GLY A 63 -32.99 -12.27 16.87
C GLY A 63 -33.36 -11.30 15.74
N PRO A 64 -34.54 -10.69 15.74
CA PRO A 64 -34.89 -9.63 14.83
C PRO A 64 -33.98 -8.41 15.03
N PRO A 65 -33.85 -7.53 14.03
CA PRO A 65 -33.11 -6.27 14.18
C PRO A 65 -33.63 -5.48 15.38
N SER A 66 -32.75 -4.63 15.96
CA SER A 66 -33.13 -3.85 17.14
C SER A 66 -34.42 -3.06 16.89
N PRO A 67 -35.25 -2.81 17.95
CA PRO A 67 -36.48 -2.05 17.78
C PRO A 67 -36.28 -0.69 17.09
N ALA A 68 -35.16 -0.03 17.31
CA ALA A 68 -34.80 1.21 16.62
C ALA A 68 -34.70 1.05 15.10
N LYS A 69 -34.08 -0.04 14.63
CA LYS A 69 -33.97 -0.32 13.18
C LYS A 69 -35.29 -0.77 12.54
N ILE A 70 -36.17 -1.42 13.33
CA ILE A 70 -37.54 -1.72 12.86
C ILE A 70 -38.31 -0.40 12.67
N VAL A 71 -38.14 0.55 13.58
CA VAL A 71 -38.78 1.87 13.47
C VAL A 71 -38.20 2.66 12.29
N GLU A 72 -36.88 2.69 12.08
CA GLU A 72 -36.25 3.31 10.91
C GLU A 72 -36.76 2.68 9.59
N PHE A 73 -36.79 1.36 9.48
CA PHE A 73 -37.31 0.66 8.30
C PHE A 73 -38.80 0.94 8.04
N ILE A 74 -39.61 1.06 9.12
CA ILE A 74 -41.03 1.41 8.99
C ILE A 74 -41.18 2.88 8.57
N ILE A 75 -40.38 3.80 9.12
CA ILE A 75 -40.38 5.22 8.73
C ILE A 75 -39.94 5.37 7.28
N GLU A 76 -38.90 4.67 6.84
CA GLU A 76 -38.41 4.68 5.45
C GLU A 76 -39.47 4.14 4.45
N LYS A 77 -40.21 3.10 4.82
CA LYS A 77 -41.32 2.59 4.01
C LYS A 77 -42.58 3.44 4.04
N LEU A 78 -42.86 4.15 5.12
CA LEU A 78 -44.04 4.99 5.27
C LEU A 78 -43.85 6.40 4.70
N SER A 79 -42.63 6.88 4.57
CA SER A 79 -42.34 8.22 4.05
C SER A 79 -42.44 8.34 2.54
N GLY A 80 -42.68 7.25 1.78
CA GLY A 80 -43.11 7.29 0.38
C GLY A 80 -42.23 8.13 -0.57
N SER A 81 -41.04 8.51 -0.15
CA SER A 81 -40.07 9.22 -0.97
C SER A 81 -39.27 8.18 -1.76
N SER A 82 -39.66 7.99 -3.01
CA SER A 82 -38.77 7.42 -4.02
C SER A 82 -37.53 8.30 -4.09
N PRO A 83 -36.35 7.79 -3.81
CA PRO A 83 -35.12 8.45 -4.23
C PRO A 83 -34.83 8.03 -5.68
N GLU A 84 -35.61 8.52 -6.63
CA GLU A 84 -35.15 8.73 -7.99
C GLU A 84 -34.48 10.10 -8.09
N GLU A 85 -33.41 10.28 -7.35
CA GLU A 85 -32.36 11.22 -7.69
C GLU A 85 -31.06 10.42 -7.67
N SER A 86 -30.61 10.10 -8.87
CA SER A 86 -29.26 9.73 -9.27
C SER A 86 -28.22 9.82 -8.15
N GLU A 87 -28.15 8.83 -7.25
CA GLU A 87 -26.86 8.40 -6.79
C GLU A 87 -26.10 7.88 -8.01
N LYS A 88 -25.41 8.80 -8.70
CA LYS A 88 -24.24 8.42 -9.47
C LYS A 88 -23.53 7.42 -8.58
N LYS A 89 -23.50 6.15 -9.00
CA LYS A 89 -22.59 5.15 -8.46
C LYS A 89 -21.22 5.84 -8.38
N MET A 90 -20.85 6.28 -7.20
CA MET A 90 -19.50 6.67 -6.88
C MET A 90 -18.72 5.35 -6.80
N GLY A 91 -18.60 4.68 -7.95
CA GLY A 91 -17.54 3.74 -8.17
C GLY A 91 -16.26 4.52 -7.88
N THR A 92 -15.38 3.98 -7.09
CA THR A 92 -14.04 4.51 -6.86
C THR A 92 -13.38 4.60 -8.22
N SER A 93 -13.45 5.79 -8.85
CA SER A 93 -12.81 6.01 -10.16
C SER A 93 -11.31 5.96 -9.89
N ASP A 94 -10.63 5.01 -10.52
CA ASP A 94 -9.19 4.86 -10.42
C ASP A 94 -8.52 5.93 -11.28
N TYR A 95 -8.38 7.15 -10.73
CA TYR A 95 -7.82 8.28 -11.45
C TYR A 95 -6.32 8.14 -11.70
N VAL A 96 -5.89 8.56 -12.88
CA VAL A 96 -4.49 8.88 -13.16
C VAL A 96 -4.28 10.39 -12.97
N LEU A 97 -3.43 10.76 -12.02
CA LEU A 97 -3.03 12.15 -11.82
C LEU A 97 -1.92 12.52 -12.80
N VAL A 98 -2.11 13.61 -13.54
CA VAL A 98 -1.07 14.17 -14.41
C VAL A 98 -0.59 15.49 -13.82
N VAL A 99 0.67 15.55 -13.42
CA VAL A 99 1.34 16.77 -12.95
C VAL A 99 2.13 17.39 -14.08
N GLY A 100 2.08 18.72 -14.23
CA GLY A 100 2.62 19.36 -15.43
C GLY A 100 1.74 19.17 -16.68
N ALA A 101 0.44 18.96 -16.48
CA ALA A 101 -0.54 18.63 -17.52
C ALA A 101 -0.65 19.63 -18.67
N THR A 102 -0.29 20.90 -18.44
CA THR A 102 -0.28 21.95 -19.48
C THR A 102 1.04 22.04 -20.24
N GLY A 103 2.05 21.26 -19.85
CA GLY A 103 3.34 21.18 -20.52
C GLY A 103 3.34 20.33 -21.79
N GLY A 104 4.45 20.33 -22.53
CA GLY A 104 4.55 19.63 -23.82
C GLY A 104 4.30 18.13 -23.73
N VAL A 105 4.87 17.44 -22.75
CA VAL A 105 4.63 16.00 -22.49
C VAL A 105 3.27 15.81 -21.80
N GLY A 106 3.02 16.56 -20.71
CA GLY A 106 1.82 16.35 -19.87
C GLY A 106 0.50 16.47 -20.63
N ARG A 107 0.35 17.46 -21.54
CA ARG A 107 -0.87 17.59 -22.36
C ARG A 107 -1.11 16.37 -23.28
N ARG A 108 -0.03 15.77 -23.79
CA ARG A 108 -0.09 14.56 -24.63
C ARG A 108 -0.49 13.34 -23.79
N VAL A 109 0.06 13.23 -22.58
CA VAL A 109 -0.35 12.22 -21.61
C VAL A 109 -1.85 12.32 -21.34
N VAL A 110 -2.36 13.52 -21.00
CA VAL A 110 -3.78 13.75 -20.75
C VAL A 110 -4.63 13.32 -21.94
N ASN A 111 -4.25 13.75 -23.17
CA ASN A 111 -4.99 13.43 -24.37
C ASN A 111 -5.02 11.92 -24.65
N ASN A 112 -3.90 11.22 -24.50
CA ASN A 112 -3.80 9.80 -24.76
C ASN A 112 -4.51 8.95 -23.68
N LEU A 113 -4.48 9.35 -22.42
CA LEU A 113 -5.27 8.72 -21.36
C LEU A 113 -6.77 8.85 -21.62
N ARG A 114 -7.23 10.04 -22.05
CA ARG A 114 -8.65 10.27 -22.41
C ARG A 114 -9.08 9.44 -23.63
N LYS A 115 -8.23 9.33 -24.66
CA LYS A 115 -8.50 8.44 -25.80
C LYS A 115 -8.66 6.98 -25.37
N LYS A 116 -7.92 6.53 -24.36
CA LYS A 116 -8.07 5.20 -23.75
C LYS A 116 -9.27 5.08 -22.79
N GLY A 117 -10.05 6.13 -22.58
CA GLY A 117 -11.21 6.13 -21.67
C GLY A 117 -10.83 6.08 -20.18
N LEU A 118 -9.58 6.38 -19.83
CA LEU A 118 -9.12 6.37 -18.44
C LEU A 118 -9.49 7.69 -17.74
N PRO A 119 -9.95 7.66 -16.49
CA PRO A 119 -10.28 8.85 -15.73
C PRO A 119 -8.99 9.61 -15.34
N VAL A 120 -8.95 10.92 -15.65
CA VAL A 120 -7.76 11.76 -15.45
C VAL A 120 -8.08 12.92 -14.53
N LYS A 121 -7.18 13.16 -13.55
CA LYS A 121 -7.08 14.42 -12.81
C LYS A 121 -5.82 15.15 -13.24
N ALA A 122 -5.91 16.45 -13.47
CA ALA A 122 -4.76 17.26 -13.82
C ALA A 122 -4.42 18.26 -12.70
N LEU A 123 -3.19 18.20 -12.17
CA LEU A 123 -2.68 19.19 -11.22
C LEU A 123 -2.14 20.39 -12.00
N VAL A 124 -2.71 21.55 -11.79
CA VAL A 124 -2.43 22.77 -12.54
C VAL A 124 -2.34 23.99 -11.63
N ARG A 125 -1.49 24.96 -11.99
CA ARG A 125 -1.33 26.23 -11.25
C ARG A 125 -2.36 27.28 -11.62
N ASN A 126 -2.87 27.24 -12.85
CA ASN A 126 -3.82 28.20 -13.39
C ASN A 126 -4.96 27.44 -14.08
N GLU A 127 -6.16 27.54 -13.52
CA GLU A 127 -7.33 26.83 -14.00
C GLU A 127 -7.78 27.30 -15.38
N GLU A 128 -7.86 28.61 -15.61
CA GLU A 128 -8.31 29.18 -16.88
C GLU A 128 -7.43 28.73 -18.05
N LYS A 129 -6.10 28.84 -17.88
CA LYS A 129 -5.14 28.33 -18.85
C LYS A 129 -5.30 26.84 -19.09
N ALA A 130 -5.53 26.06 -18.04
CA ALA A 130 -5.71 24.62 -18.15
C ALA A 130 -7.00 24.27 -18.91
N ARG A 131 -8.12 24.90 -18.59
CA ARG A 131 -9.39 24.72 -19.30
C ARG A 131 -9.27 25.04 -20.81
N LYS A 132 -8.56 26.12 -21.15
CA LYS A 132 -8.29 26.47 -22.55
C LYS A 132 -7.45 25.43 -23.29
N MET A 133 -6.50 24.79 -22.60
CA MET A 133 -5.55 23.84 -23.22
C MET A 133 -6.02 22.40 -23.22
N LEU A 134 -6.75 21.96 -22.20
CA LEU A 134 -7.11 20.57 -21.96
C LEU A 134 -8.62 20.30 -22.17
N GLY A 135 -9.42 21.36 -22.32
CA GLY A 135 -10.87 21.29 -22.46
C GLY A 135 -11.62 21.41 -21.13
N PRO A 136 -12.96 21.55 -21.19
CA PRO A 136 -13.81 21.78 -20.01
C PRO A 136 -14.03 20.53 -19.16
N ASP A 137 -13.98 19.34 -19.77
CA ASP A 137 -14.46 18.09 -19.15
C ASP A 137 -13.42 17.36 -18.30
N ILE A 138 -12.22 17.97 -18.11
CA ILE A 138 -11.18 17.38 -17.29
C ILE A 138 -11.32 17.79 -15.82
N GLU A 139 -11.15 16.85 -14.90
CA GLU A 139 -11.10 17.13 -13.47
C GLU A 139 -9.76 17.81 -13.12
N LEU A 140 -9.83 19.04 -12.61
CA LEU A 140 -8.67 19.84 -12.28
C LEU A 140 -8.47 19.87 -10.76
N ILE A 141 -7.21 19.73 -10.35
CA ILE A 141 -6.73 20.10 -9.01
C ILE A 141 -5.91 21.38 -9.17
N VAL A 142 -6.40 22.49 -8.60
CA VAL A 142 -5.66 23.74 -8.61
C VAL A 142 -4.67 23.73 -7.44
N GLY A 143 -3.38 23.70 -7.77
CA GLY A 143 -2.32 23.64 -6.77
C GLY A 143 -0.94 23.81 -7.43
N ASP A 144 0.04 24.06 -6.59
CA ASP A 144 1.44 24.26 -6.98
C ASP A 144 2.34 23.33 -6.14
N ILE A 145 3.09 22.46 -6.80
CA ILE A 145 3.99 21.52 -6.10
C ILE A 145 5.05 22.24 -5.27
N THR A 146 5.42 23.48 -5.62
CA THR A 146 6.38 24.28 -4.84
C THR A 146 5.77 24.82 -3.54
N LYS A 147 4.44 24.73 -3.38
CA LYS A 147 3.66 25.24 -2.23
C LYS A 147 2.86 24.14 -1.58
N GLU A 148 3.42 23.47 -0.57
CA GLU A 148 2.82 22.31 0.11
C GLU A 148 1.37 22.58 0.57
N SER A 149 1.08 23.79 1.07
CA SER A 149 -0.24 24.16 1.56
C SER A 149 -1.36 24.11 0.50
N THR A 150 -1.01 24.12 -0.79
CA THR A 150 -1.97 24.01 -1.90
C THR A 150 -2.31 22.55 -2.26
N LEU A 151 -1.54 21.58 -1.76
CA LEU A 151 -1.68 20.17 -2.05
C LEU A 151 -2.51 19.47 -0.95
N VAL A 152 -3.79 19.81 -0.89
CA VAL A 152 -4.71 19.27 0.11
C VAL A 152 -5.00 17.80 -0.17
N ALA A 153 -4.76 16.93 0.81
CA ALA A 153 -4.89 15.46 0.67
C ALA A 153 -6.25 15.01 0.10
N GLN A 154 -7.33 15.72 0.44
CA GLN A 154 -8.68 15.41 -0.05
C GLN A 154 -8.79 15.47 -1.58
N TYR A 155 -8.02 16.34 -2.25
CA TYR A 155 -8.05 16.48 -3.71
C TYR A 155 -7.48 15.25 -4.43
N PHE A 156 -6.61 14.50 -3.76
CA PHE A 156 -5.99 13.30 -4.30
C PHE A 156 -6.79 12.01 -4.02
N LYS A 157 -7.95 12.13 -3.40
CA LYS A 157 -8.82 10.97 -3.18
C LYS A 157 -9.19 10.31 -4.51
N GLY A 158 -9.06 8.96 -4.57
CA GLY A 158 -9.31 8.17 -5.78
C GLY A 158 -8.16 8.18 -6.79
N VAL A 159 -7.06 8.93 -6.56
CA VAL A 159 -5.86 8.84 -7.38
C VAL A 159 -5.13 7.53 -7.06
N LYS A 160 -4.95 6.68 -8.08
CA LYS A 160 -4.24 5.40 -7.96
C LYS A 160 -2.87 5.41 -8.61
N LYS A 161 -2.69 6.25 -9.61
CA LYS A 161 -1.49 6.34 -10.43
C LYS A 161 -1.15 7.80 -10.69
N VAL A 162 0.14 8.11 -10.83
CA VAL A 162 0.67 9.45 -11.07
C VAL A 162 1.61 9.43 -12.25
N ILE A 163 1.46 10.37 -13.18
CA ILE A 163 2.49 10.72 -14.17
C ILE A 163 2.94 12.14 -13.88
N ASN A 164 4.19 12.28 -13.44
CA ASN A 164 4.80 13.58 -13.18
C ASN A 164 5.67 14.00 -14.36
N ALA A 165 5.18 14.97 -15.14
CA ALA A 165 5.88 15.64 -16.23
C ALA A 165 6.12 17.13 -15.92
N ALA A 166 6.05 17.53 -14.65
CA ALA A 166 6.43 18.88 -14.23
C ALA A 166 7.95 19.02 -14.24
N SER A 167 8.42 20.16 -14.71
CA SER A 167 9.83 20.52 -14.73
C SER A 167 9.95 22.04 -14.77
N VAL A 168 11.14 22.54 -14.45
CA VAL A 168 11.48 23.97 -14.64
C VAL A 168 11.28 24.38 -16.08
N ILE A 169 10.93 25.63 -16.27
CA ILE A 169 10.80 26.23 -17.59
C ILE A 169 12.12 26.92 -17.95
N ILE A 170 12.73 26.44 -19.01
CA ILE A 170 13.94 27.06 -19.59
C ILE A 170 13.51 27.83 -20.83
N GLY A 171 13.91 29.10 -20.94
CA GLY A 171 13.53 29.95 -22.04
C GLY A 171 14.68 30.89 -22.46
N PRO A 172 14.49 31.68 -23.54
CA PRO A 172 15.48 32.61 -24.02
C PRO A 172 15.78 33.68 -22.97
N LYS A 173 17.03 34.11 -22.91
CA LYS A 173 17.43 35.31 -22.19
C LYS A 173 16.96 36.54 -22.99
N GLU A 174 16.70 37.63 -22.32
CA GLU A 174 16.32 38.87 -23.00
C GLU A 174 17.45 39.32 -23.95
N GLY A 175 17.11 39.48 -25.23
CA GLY A 175 18.07 39.79 -26.29
C GLY A 175 18.71 38.60 -27.02
N ASP A 176 18.35 37.33 -26.63
CA ASP A 176 18.82 36.16 -27.37
C ASP A 176 18.13 35.98 -28.72
N THR A 177 18.89 35.53 -29.71
CA THR A 177 18.32 35.09 -31.00
C THR A 177 17.61 33.75 -30.85
N PRO A 178 16.59 33.45 -31.67
CA PRO A 178 15.82 32.18 -31.60
C PRO A 178 16.70 30.93 -31.58
N ASP A 179 17.84 30.93 -32.25
CA ASP A 179 18.73 29.76 -32.33
C ASP A 179 19.56 29.50 -31.06
N ARG A 180 19.78 30.51 -30.23
CA ARG A 180 20.45 30.41 -28.94
C ARG A 180 19.48 30.25 -27.76
N ALA A 181 18.21 30.48 -28.01
CA ALA A 181 17.16 30.61 -26.99
C ALA A 181 16.90 29.37 -26.13
N LYS A 182 17.38 28.21 -26.55
CA LYS A 182 16.91 26.91 -25.99
C LYS A 182 17.43 26.61 -24.58
N TYR A 183 18.50 27.32 -24.11
CA TYR A 183 19.17 26.94 -22.86
C TYR A 183 19.72 28.14 -22.10
N SER A 184 19.09 29.32 -22.22
CA SER A 184 19.71 30.54 -21.76
C SER A 184 19.38 30.90 -20.32
N GLN A 185 18.15 30.63 -19.83
CA GLN A 185 17.72 31.08 -18.52
C GLN A 185 16.54 30.25 -17.96
N ILE A 186 16.57 30.03 -16.64
CA ILE A 186 15.41 29.51 -15.91
C ILE A 186 14.33 30.62 -15.85
N LYS A 187 13.08 30.25 -16.12
CA LYS A 187 11.91 31.12 -16.03
C LYS A 187 10.99 30.63 -14.89
N GLY A 188 10.73 31.54 -13.93
CA GLY A 188 9.89 31.24 -12.76
C GLY A 188 10.68 30.62 -11.61
N ASP A 189 10.12 29.57 -10.99
CA ASP A 189 10.69 28.94 -9.81
C ASP A 189 12.02 28.25 -10.10
N SER A 190 12.92 28.22 -9.11
CA SER A 190 14.24 27.59 -9.23
C SER A 190 14.15 26.06 -9.40
N PRO A 191 15.21 25.44 -9.96
CA PRO A 191 15.30 23.98 -10.04
C PRO A 191 15.16 23.28 -8.69
N GLU A 192 15.73 23.82 -7.62
CA GLU A 192 15.57 23.30 -6.27
C GLU A 192 14.10 23.25 -5.86
N MET A 193 13.36 24.34 -6.12
CA MET A 193 11.95 24.43 -5.74
C MET A 193 11.07 23.49 -6.54
N VAL A 194 11.30 23.32 -7.85
CA VAL A 194 10.43 22.50 -8.71
C VAL A 194 10.83 21.03 -8.66
N GLU A 195 12.13 20.73 -8.87
CA GLU A 195 12.60 19.37 -9.11
C GLU A 195 12.83 18.59 -7.80
N TYR A 196 13.14 19.28 -6.68
CA TYR A 196 13.43 18.65 -5.39
C TYR A 196 12.34 18.90 -4.35
N ILE A 197 12.09 20.16 -3.96
CA ILE A 197 11.06 20.47 -2.95
C ILE A 197 9.67 20.12 -3.47
N GLY A 198 9.37 20.48 -4.72
CA GLY A 198 8.10 20.14 -5.38
C GLY A 198 7.88 18.65 -5.49
N MET A 199 8.94 17.87 -5.77
CA MET A 199 8.87 16.41 -5.76
C MET A 199 8.54 15.88 -4.37
N LYS A 200 9.21 16.36 -3.32
CA LYS A 200 8.94 15.98 -1.92
C LYS A 200 7.49 16.24 -1.55
N ASN A 201 6.98 17.42 -1.85
CA ASN A 201 5.60 17.82 -1.55
C ASN A 201 4.59 16.94 -2.30
N LEU A 202 4.86 16.66 -3.59
CA LEU A 202 4.01 15.81 -4.41
C LEU A 202 3.96 14.37 -3.86
N ILE A 203 5.12 13.77 -3.55
CA ILE A 203 5.20 12.43 -2.95
C ILE A 203 4.39 12.37 -1.66
N ASN A 204 4.55 13.35 -0.76
CA ASN A 204 3.81 13.41 0.49
C ASN A 204 2.30 13.50 0.28
N ALA A 205 1.86 14.27 -0.71
CA ALA A 205 0.44 14.46 -1.02
C ALA A 205 -0.23 13.20 -1.59
N VAL A 206 0.50 12.41 -2.40
CA VAL A 206 -0.10 11.27 -3.11
C VAL A 206 0.14 9.91 -2.46
N ARG A 207 1.15 9.77 -1.59
CA ARG A 207 1.60 8.46 -1.06
C ARG A 207 0.51 7.61 -0.43
N GLU A 208 -0.45 8.25 0.26
CA GLU A 208 -1.56 7.55 0.91
C GLU A 208 -2.58 7.04 -0.11
N SER A 209 -2.81 7.77 -1.19
CA SER A 209 -3.79 7.40 -2.22
C SER A 209 -3.25 6.37 -3.22
N VAL A 210 -1.96 6.41 -3.52
CA VAL A 210 -1.34 5.46 -4.47
C VAL A 210 -0.85 4.16 -3.81
N GLY A 211 -0.63 4.17 -2.49
CA GLY A 211 -0.17 3.02 -1.72
C GLY A 211 1.33 2.75 -1.81
N LEU A 212 1.84 1.98 -0.85
CA LEU A 212 3.25 1.67 -0.71
C LEU A 212 3.51 0.18 -1.01
N ARG A 213 4.64 -0.12 -1.64
CA ARG A 213 5.10 -1.51 -1.92
C ARG A 213 5.20 -2.35 -0.65
N THR A 214 5.71 -1.77 0.43
CA THR A 214 5.84 -2.44 1.73
C THR A 214 4.50 -2.70 2.41
N GLY A 215 3.40 -2.20 1.84
CA GLY A 215 2.08 -2.21 2.44
C GLY A 215 1.92 -1.14 3.53
N LYS A 216 0.68 -1.01 4.02
CA LYS A 216 0.34 -0.13 5.14
C LYS A 216 0.13 -0.97 6.39
N LEU A 217 0.93 -0.73 7.44
CA LEU A 217 0.71 -1.38 8.74
C LEU A 217 -0.62 -0.88 9.34
N LEU A 218 -1.47 -1.80 9.75
CA LEU A 218 -2.80 -1.52 10.30
C LEU A 218 -2.92 -1.94 11.76
N PHE A 219 -2.13 -2.94 12.18
CA PHE A 219 -2.12 -3.47 13.53
C PHE A 219 -0.75 -4.05 13.84
N GLY A 220 -0.26 -3.80 15.03
CA GLY A 220 0.96 -4.39 15.56
C GLY A 220 0.78 -4.85 17.01
N PHE A 221 1.76 -5.52 17.57
CA PHE A 221 1.71 -6.11 18.92
C PHE A 221 1.56 -5.06 20.06
N GLU A 222 1.78 -3.78 19.78
CA GLU A 222 1.66 -2.69 20.77
C GLU A 222 0.26 -2.06 20.80
N ASP A 223 -0.64 -2.47 19.91
CA ASP A 223 -1.98 -1.90 19.83
C ASP A 223 -2.87 -2.37 20.99
N ASP A 224 -3.72 -1.45 21.44
CA ASP A 224 -4.66 -1.68 22.53
C ASP A 224 -5.91 -2.42 22.02
N VAL A 225 -6.12 -3.64 22.46
CA VAL A 225 -7.20 -4.54 21.99
C VAL A 225 -8.26 -4.77 23.07
N VAL A 226 -9.54 -4.69 22.68
CA VAL A 226 -10.68 -5.00 23.54
C VAL A 226 -11.11 -6.45 23.34
N MET A 227 -11.38 -7.13 24.44
CA MET A 227 -11.85 -8.50 24.49
C MET A 227 -13.36 -8.60 24.34
N GLY A 228 -13.82 -9.66 23.67
CA GLY A 228 -15.24 -10.00 23.58
C GLY A 228 -15.44 -11.48 23.27
N GLY A 229 -16.43 -12.09 23.88
CA GLY A 229 -16.77 -13.49 23.68
C GLY A 229 -17.39 -14.11 24.92
N VAL A 230 -17.97 -15.33 24.78
CA VAL A 230 -18.52 -16.12 25.90
C VAL A 230 -17.43 -16.97 26.57
N SER A 231 -16.37 -17.29 25.83
CA SER A 231 -15.20 -18.02 26.31
C SER A 231 -14.16 -17.04 26.84
N GLU A 232 -13.28 -17.51 27.71
CA GLU A 232 -12.20 -16.70 28.25
C GLU A 232 -11.07 -16.56 27.21
N SER A 233 -10.71 -15.36 26.86
CA SER A 233 -9.53 -15.09 26.04
C SER A 233 -8.83 -13.79 26.42
N THR A 234 -7.55 -13.72 26.12
CA THR A 234 -6.71 -12.55 26.37
C THR A 234 -5.90 -12.22 25.14
N PHE A 235 -5.58 -10.94 25.00
CA PHE A 235 -4.51 -10.49 24.11
C PHE A 235 -3.45 -9.80 24.97
N GLN A 236 -2.23 -10.28 24.87
CA GLN A 236 -1.11 -9.76 25.67
C GLN A 236 0.15 -9.67 24.82
N ILE A 237 1.08 -8.84 25.23
CA ILE A 237 2.39 -8.76 24.58
C ILE A 237 3.28 -9.88 25.15
N ASP A 238 3.74 -10.76 24.27
CA ASP A 238 4.82 -11.70 24.56
C ASP A 238 6.13 -11.09 24.07
N ARG A 239 7.04 -10.80 24.99
CA ARG A 239 8.30 -10.10 24.70
C ARG A 239 9.33 -10.94 23.95
N THR A 240 9.17 -12.25 23.94
CA THR A 240 10.14 -13.22 23.40
C THR A 240 9.51 -14.26 22.47
N GLY A 241 8.19 -14.35 22.43
CA GLY A 241 7.44 -15.35 21.65
C GLY A 241 7.32 -15.06 20.17
N GLY A 242 7.81 -13.92 19.69
CA GLY A 242 7.78 -13.55 18.28
C GLY A 242 8.86 -14.22 17.43
N GLU A 243 8.79 -14.00 16.13
CA GLU A 243 9.74 -14.53 15.17
C GLU A 243 11.18 -14.05 15.48
N GLY A 244 12.11 -14.98 15.62
CA GLY A 244 13.49 -14.67 16.02
C GLY A 244 13.62 -14.13 17.45
N GLY A 245 12.70 -14.49 18.37
CA GLY A 245 12.73 -14.04 19.76
C GLY A 245 12.32 -12.59 19.97
N LYS A 246 11.69 -11.97 18.98
CA LYS A 246 11.20 -10.57 19.05
C LYS A 246 9.87 -10.50 19.79
N PRO A 247 9.46 -9.31 20.27
CA PRO A 247 8.13 -9.11 20.82
C PRO A 247 7.03 -9.38 19.78
N THR A 248 5.90 -9.93 20.24
CA THR A 248 4.71 -10.18 19.42
C THR A 248 3.44 -10.06 20.26
N GLY A 249 2.28 -9.83 19.61
CA GLY A 249 1.00 -10.01 20.26
C GLY A 249 0.65 -11.49 20.38
N LEU A 250 0.01 -11.89 21.47
CA LEU A 250 -0.44 -13.25 21.72
C LEU A 250 -1.94 -13.25 22.02
N PHE A 251 -2.73 -13.74 21.06
CA PHE A 251 -4.14 -14.05 21.25
C PHE A 251 -4.27 -15.48 21.80
N LYS A 252 -4.68 -15.63 23.05
CA LYS A 252 -4.81 -16.91 23.69
C LYS A 252 -6.04 -16.98 24.57
N GLY A 253 -6.47 -18.20 24.88
CA GLY A 253 -7.59 -18.41 25.80
C GLY A 253 -8.02 -19.86 25.86
N ILE A 254 -9.20 -20.06 26.45
CA ILE A 254 -9.89 -21.35 26.50
C ILE A 254 -11.24 -21.17 25.84
N VAL A 255 -11.49 -21.90 24.75
CA VAL A 255 -12.79 -21.92 24.10
C VAL A 255 -13.60 -23.11 24.63
N SER A 256 -14.85 -22.85 25.03
CA SER A 256 -15.77 -23.86 25.53
C SER A 256 -17.10 -23.82 24.78
N THR A 257 -17.65 -24.97 24.50
CA THR A 257 -18.99 -25.14 23.91
C THR A 257 -20.10 -25.18 24.95
N ALA A 258 -19.76 -25.17 26.24
CA ALA A 258 -20.74 -25.13 27.31
C ALA A 258 -21.68 -23.92 27.19
N ASN A 259 -22.94 -24.11 27.58
CA ASN A 259 -23.97 -23.05 27.55
C ASN A 259 -24.17 -22.40 26.16
N ASN A 260 -24.09 -23.20 25.09
CA ASN A 260 -24.12 -22.71 23.70
C ASN A 260 -22.98 -21.75 23.35
N GLY A 261 -21.85 -21.81 24.04
CA GLY A 261 -20.62 -21.13 23.70
C GLY A 261 -19.98 -21.68 22.43
N GLY A 262 -18.69 -21.51 22.30
CA GLY A 262 -17.89 -22.02 21.18
C GLY A 262 -17.30 -20.93 20.29
N PHE A 263 -17.14 -19.74 20.82
CA PHE A 263 -16.37 -18.70 20.15
C PHE A 263 -15.67 -17.77 21.14
N THR A 264 -14.61 -17.17 20.65
CA THR A 264 -13.89 -16.09 21.34
C THR A 264 -13.29 -15.14 20.31
N SER A 265 -13.09 -13.89 20.65
CA SER A 265 -12.55 -12.90 19.74
C SER A 265 -11.82 -11.77 20.45
N ILE A 266 -10.88 -11.18 19.71
CA ILE A 266 -10.26 -9.90 20.03
C ILE A 266 -10.58 -8.88 18.94
N ARG A 267 -10.60 -7.60 19.29
CA ARG A 267 -10.89 -6.53 18.34
C ARG A 267 -10.12 -5.26 18.65
N THR A 268 -9.84 -4.45 17.63
CA THR A 268 -9.24 -3.13 17.81
C THR A 268 -10.22 -2.18 18.49
N LYS A 269 -9.72 -1.30 19.36
CA LYS A 269 -10.51 -0.21 19.95
C LYS A 269 -10.67 0.92 18.95
N VAL A 270 -11.90 1.41 18.80
CA VAL A 270 -12.15 2.70 18.15
C VAL A 270 -11.99 3.77 19.23
N LYS A 271 -10.89 4.52 19.20
CA LYS A 271 -10.68 5.62 20.17
C LYS A 271 -11.50 6.84 19.75
N ASN A 272 -12.60 7.09 20.44
CA ASN A 272 -13.29 8.37 20.40
C ASN A 272 -12.47 9.39 21.20
N LYS A 273 -11.85 10.37 20.51
CA LYS A 273 -11.08 11.52 21.01
C LYS A 273 -9.69 11.23 21.60
N VAL A 274 -8.71 11.81 20.95
CA VAL A 274 -7.34 12.00 21.43
C VAL A 274 -7.35 12.85 22.71
N ARG A 275 -6.99 12.29 23.87
CA ARG A 275 -6.44 13.08 24.96
C ARG A 275 -5.02 13.50 24.54
N LYS A 276 -4.81 14.81 24.32
CA LYS A 276 -3.48 15.39 24.28
C LYS A 276 -2.78 15.10 25.60
N TYR A 277 -1.88 14.15 25.63
CA TYR A 277 -0.88 14.11 26.68
C TYR A 277 0.22 15.09 26.28
N GLU A 278 0.38 16.14 27.07
CA GLU A 278 1.58 16.98 27.07
C GLU A 278 2.74 16.12 27.57
N LEU A 279 3.53 15.58 26.65
CA LEU A 279 4.81 14.96 26.96
C LEU A 279 5.88 16.03 26.94
N GLY A 280 6.55 16.20 28.10
CA GLY A 280 7.61 17.14 28.32
C GLY A 280 8.75 17.05 27.30
N ASN A 281 9.42 18.21 27.16
CA ASN A 281 10.50 18.51 26.22
C ASN A 281 11.81 17.74 26.42
N SER A 282 11.84 16.42 26.32
CA SER A 282 13.12 15.70 26.25
C SER A 282 12.99 14.52 25.28
N HIS A 283 13.78 14.56 24.24
CA HIS A 283 13.96 13.63 23.12
C HIS A 283 13.33 14.06 21.80
N LYS A 284 13.97 15.06 21.17
CA LYS A 284 13.57 15.61 19.87
C LYS A 284 14.04 14.79 18.67
N GLU A 285 14.91 13.79 18.86
CA GLU A 285 15.57 13.04 17.77
C GLU A 285 15.01 11.64 17.45
N LEU A 286 13.98 11.19 18.21
CA LEU A 286 13.32 9.90 17.94
C LEU A 286 11.88 10.04 17.40
N ARG A 287 11.48 11.25 17.03
CA ARG A 287 10.10 11.58 16.62
C ARG A 287 9.77 11.37 15.15
N ASP A 288 10.73 11.13 14.30
CA ASP A 288 10.52 11.00 12.85
C ASP A 288 10.38 9.55 12.35
N CYS A 289 10.46 8.59 13.25
CA CYS A 289 10.24 7.19 12.94
C CYS A 289 8.81 6.77 13.28
N PHE A 290 7.94 6.74 12.29
CA PHE A 290 6.89 5.74 12.05
C PHE A 290 5.68 5.61 13.00
N TRP A 291 5.55 6.31 14.15
CA TRP A 291 4.62 5.92 15.22
C TRP A 291 3.36 6.78 15.41
N HIS A 292 3.01 7.67 14.47
CA HIS A 292 1.98 8.69 14.74
C HIS A 292 0.56 8.41 14.25
N ASN A 293 0.22 7.25 13.65
CA ASN A 293 -1.10 7.11 12.99
C ASN A 293 -1.84 5.78 13.16
N LEU A 294 -1.72 5.07 14.26
CA LEU A 294 -2.51 3.84 14.49
C LEU A 294 -3.69 4.01 15.46
N ASN A 295 -4.09 5.24 15.76
CA ASN A 295 -5.36 5.49 16.43
C ASN A 295 -6.45 5.66 15.37
N PHE A 296 -7.34 4.67 15.20
CA PHE A 296 -8.55 4.82 14.42
C PHE A 296 -9.47 5.87 15.07
N SER A 297 -9.08 7.14 14.99
CA SER A 297 -9.96 8.27 15.33
C SER A 297 -10.88 8.62 14.16
N SER A 298 -10.61 8.07 12.99
CA SER A 298 -11.37 8.19 11.75
C SER A 298 -11.22 6.92 10.91
N PRO A 299 -12.15 6.63 9.98
CA PRO A 299 -11.99 5.53 9.04
C PRO A 299 -10.69 5.61 8.25
N VAL A 300 -10.07 4.46 8.02
CA VAL A 300 -8.84 4.36 7.22
C VAL A 300 -9.20 4.05 5.78
N ASP A 301 -8.68 4.85 4.84
CA ASP A 301 -8.80 4.57 3.41
C ASP A 301 -7.71 3.57 2.98
N LEU A 302 -8.15 2.40 2.56
CA LEU A 302 -7.30 1.33 2.03
C LEU A 302 -7.57 1.05 0.55
N SER A 303 -8.25 1.95 -0.14
CA SER A 303 -8.61 1.77 -1.56
C SER A 303 -7.39 1.62 -2.48
N ALA A 304 -6.19 2.02 -2.03
CA ALA A 304 -4.93 1.82 -2.74
C ALA A 304 -4.39 0.38 -2.68
N TYR A 305 -5.00 -0.50 -1.89
CA TYR A 305 -4.52 -1.86 -1.63
C TYR A 305 -5.51 -2.90 -2.11
N ASP A 306 -5.08 -4.17 -2.13
CA ASP A 306 -5.85 -5.28 -2.69
C ASP A 306 -6.31 -6.28 -1.64
N GLY A 307 -5.78 -6.22 -0.41
CA GLY A 307 -6.12 -7.16 0.65
C GLY A 307 -5.38 -6.92 1.95
N PHE A 308 -5.60 -7.84 2.90
CA PHE A 308 -4.91 -7.88 4.19
C PHE A 308 -3.89 -9.01 4.23
N GLU A 309 -2.71 -8.75 4.78
CA GLU A 309 -1.69 -9.74 5.08
C GLU A 309 -1.50 -9.82 6.60
N LEU A 310 -1.68 -11.02 7.16
CA LEU A 310 -1.49 -11.32 8.57
C LEU A 310 -0.17 -12.08 8.73
N ARG A 311 0.75 -11.60 9.57
CA ARG A 311 1.95 -12.33 9.99
C ARG A 311 1.70 -12.95 11.35
N LEU A 312 1.62 -14.28 11.41
CA LEU A 312 1.26 -15.01 12.61
C LEU A 312 1.96 -16.37 12.68
N LYS A 313 2.00 -16.95 13.90
CA LYS A 313 2.43 -18.32 14.10
C LYS A 313 1.20 -19.18 14.33
N GLY A 314 0.93 -20.10 13.41
CA GLY A 314 -0.27 -20.93 13.45
C GLY A 314 -0.25 -22.01 14.54
N ASP A 315 -1.42 -22.48 14.92
CA ASP A 315 -1.65 -23.62 15.81
C ASP A 315 -2.38 -24.79 15.13
N GLY A 316 -2.56 -24.73 13.80
CA GLY A 316 -3.27 -25.73 13.00
C GLY A 316 -4.78 -25.52 12.94
N ARG A 317 -5.30 -24.42 13.49
CA ARG A 317 -6.73 -24.12 13.55
C ARG A 317 -7.14 -23.09 12.50
N ARG A 318 -8.44 -23.03 12.22
CA ARG A 318 -9.07 -22.03 11.35
C ARG A 318 -9.61 -20.88 12.17
N TYR A 319 -9.27 -19.68 11.75
CA TYR A 319 -9.68 -18.41 12.33
C TYR A 319 -10.46 -17.56 11.32
N LYS A 320 -11.04 -16.46 11.80
CA LYS A 320 -11.73 -15.47 10.98
C LYS A 320 -11.16 -14.09 11.23
N LEU A 321 -10.92 -13.35 10.16
CA LEU A 321 -10.75 -11.91 10.21
C LEU A 321 -12.08 -11.25 9.85
N ILE A 322 -12.56 -10.37 10.72
CA ILE A 322 -13.77 -9.58 10.51
C ILE A 322 -13.37 -8.12 10.42
N VAL A 323 -13.76 -7.46 9.33
CA VAL A 323 -13.46 -6.06 9.07
C VAL A 323 -14.78 -5.29 9.06
N ARG A 324 -14.81 -4.14 9.73
CA ARG A 324 -16.02 -3.32 9.78
C ARG A 324 -15.79 -1.98 9.11
N THR A 325 -16.83 -1.53 8.42
CA THR A 325 -16.91 -0.22 7.76
C THR A 325 -17.84 0.76 8.48
N SER A 326 -18.37 0.34 9.64
CA SER A 326 -19.20 1.14 10.54
C SER A 326 -18.70 1.03 11.97
N THR A 327 -18.88 2.06 12.76
CA THR A 327 -18.64 2.06 14.21
C THR A 327 -19.74 1.34 14.99
N ASP A 328 -20.90 1.15 14.38
CA ASP A 328 -22.00 0.39 14.95
C ASP A 328 -21.70 -1.11 14.88
N TRP A 329 -21.79 -1.78 16.04
CA TRP A 329 -21.51 -3.21 16.19
C TRP A 329 -22.65 -4.12 15.73
N ASP A 330 -23.86 -3.62 15.68
CA ASP A 330 -25.02 -4.38 15.21
C ASP A 330 -25.23 -4.18 13.70
N THR A 331 -24.14 -4.27 12.95
CA THR A 331 -24.12 -4.11 11.50
C THR A 331 -23.36 -5.25 10.83
N VAL A 332 -23.41 -5.27 9.50
CA VAL A 332 -22.65 -6.20 8.67
C VAL A 332 -21.16 -6.07 8.93
N GLY A 333 -20.50 -7.20 9.17
CA GLY A 333 -19.04 -7.34 9.18
C GLY A 333 -18.58 -8.08 7.93
N TYR A 334 -17.51 -7.63 7.32
CA TYR A 334 -16.90 -8.28 6.16
C TYR A 334 -15.88 -9.29 6.64
N THR A 335 -16.10 -10.58 6.37
CA THR A 335 -15.42 -11.66 7.04
C THR A 335 -14.73 -12.61 6.06
N ALA A 336 -13.50 -12.99 6.35
CA ALA A 336 -12.78 -14.06 5.68
C ALA A 336 -12.25 -15.07 6.70
N SER A 337 -12.43 -16.36 6.41
CA SER A 337 -11.82 -17.46 7.18
C SER A 337 -10.46 -17.82 6.60
N PHE A 338 -9.54 -18.25 7.46
CA PHE A 338 -8.22 -18.69 7.06
C PHE A 338 -7.72 -19.83 7.94
N ASP A 339 -7.00 -20.77 7.33
CA ASP A 339 -6.36 -21.90 8.00
C ASP A 339 -4.95 -21.53 8.43
N THR A 340 -4.48 -22.15 9.51
CA THR A 340 -3.12 -21.98 10.00
C THR A 340 -2.37 -23.31 10.01
N ILE A 341 -1.03 -23.24 9.87
CA ILE A 341 -0.15 -24.41 9.98
C ILE A 341 0.47 -24.41 11.37
N GLY A 342 0.33 -25.52 12.10
CA GLY A 342 0.77 -25.64 13.48
C GLY A 342 2.27 -25.41 13.65
N GLY A 343 2.65 -24.54 14.58
CA GLY A 343 4.03 -24.27 14.98
C GLY A 343 4.84 -23.39 14.04
N GLN A 344 4.28 -22.94 12.90
CA GLN A 344 5.02 -22.21 11.88
C GLN A 344 4.64 -20.73 11.80
N TRP A 345 5.64 -19.86 11.66
CA TRP A 345 5.43 -18.47 11.26
C TRP A 345 5.06 -18.40 9.78
N GLN A 346 3.93 -17.79 9.47
CA GLN A 346 3.38 -17.69 8.12
C GLN A 346 2.78 -16.33 7.83
N SER A 347 2.78 -15.93 6.56
CA SER A 347 2.03 -14.78 6.06
C SER A 347 0.79 -15.28 5.34
N ILE A 348 -0.38 -14.86 5.82
CA ILE A 348 -1.67 -15.21 5.23
C ILE A 348 -2.22 -13.99 4.53
N ARG A 349 -2.47 -14.08 3.22
CA ARG A 349 -3.05 -13.03 2.41
C ARG A 349 -4.53 -13.27 2.20
N LEU A 350 -5.34 -12.27 2.56
CA LEU A 350 -6.80 -12.25 2.40
C LEU A 350 -7.16 -11.12 1.43
N PRO A 351 -7.41 -11.43 0.14
CA PRO A 351 -7.86 -10.43 -0.83
C PRO A 351 -9.18 -9.79 -0.39
N PHE A 352 -9.39 -8.51 -0.68
CA PHE A 352 -10.66 -7.84 -0.37
C PHE A 352 -11.86 -8.54 -1.02
N SER A 353 -11.66 -9.15 -2.19
CA SER A 353 -12.68 -9.95 -2.87
C SER A 353 -13.09 -11.23 -2.13
N SER A 354 -12.28 -11.71 -1.17
CA SER A 354 -12.61 -12.88 -0.33
C SER A 354 -13.48 -12.52 0.88
N LEU A 355 -13.65 -11.26 1.18
CA LEU A 355 -14.43 -10.77 2.31
C LEU A 355 -15.93 -10.89 2.02
N ARG A 356 -16.62 -11.71 2.81
CA ARG A 356 -18.06 -11.91 2.72
C ARG A 356 -18.79 -10.98 3.69
N PRO A 357 -19.89 -10.34 3.28
CA PRO A 357 -20.74 -9.62 4.22
C PRO A 357 -21.49 -10.61 5.11
N VAL A 358 -21.32 -10.50 6.41
CA VAL A 358 -21.90 -11.40 7.42
C VAL A 358 -22.52 -10.57 8.54
N PHE A 359 -23.74 -10.94 8.93
CA PHE A 359 -24.40 -10.42 10.11
C PHE A 359 -24.82 -11.58 11.01
N ARG A 360 -24.37 -11.58 12.26
CA ARG A 360 -24.68 -12.62 13.25
C ARG A 360 -24.43 -14.05 12.71
N ALA A 361 -23.25 -14.28 12.11
CA ALA A 361 -22.82 -15.54 11.49
C ALA A 361 -23.65 -16.00 10.27
N ARG A 362 -24.53 -15.18 9.71
CA ARG A 362 -25.27 -15.43 8.47
C ARG A 362 -24.76 -14.53 7.35
N THR A 363 -24.59 -15.09 6.18
CA THR A 363 -24.26 -14.34 4.97
C THR A 363 -25.43 -13.42 4.59
N VAL A 364 -25.13 -12.17 4.25
CA VAL A 364 -26.09 -11.15 3.83
C VAL A 364 -25.90 -10.90 2.34
N SER A 365 -26.68 -11.57 1.52
CA SER A 365 -26.49 -11.60 0.05
C SER A 365 -26.79 -10.27 -0.64
N ASP A 366 -27.61 -9.42 -0.03
CA ASP A 366 -28.03 -8.10 -0.52
C ASP A 366 -27.16 -6.95 0.02
N ALA A 367 -26.19 -7.25 0.89
CA ALA A 367 -25.26 -6.23 1.37
C ALA A 367 -24.31 -5.77 0.24
N PRO A 368 -23.92 -4.49 0.24
CA PRO A 368 -22.94 -3.98 -0.73
C PRO A 368 -21.59 -4.70 -0.58
N PRO A 369 -20.77 -4.73 -1.64
CA PRO A 369 -19.40 -5.24 -1.55
C PRO A 369 -18.58 -4.49 -0.49
N PHE A 370 -17.52 -5.14 0.01
CA PHE A 370 -16.60 -4.48 0.93
C PHE A 370 -16.05 -3.18 0.34
N ASN A 371 -16.22 -2.09 1.10
CA ASN A 371 -15.67 -0.78 0.73
C ASN A 371 -14.35 -0.52 1.47
N PRO A 372 -13.19 -0.66 0.81
CA PRO A 372 -11.90 -0.46 1.45
C PRO A 372 -11.61 1.00 1.82
N SER A 373 -12.36 1.98 1.30
CA SER A 373 -12.14 3.40 1.64
C SER A 373 -12.64 3.79 3.03
N ASN A 374 -13.32 2.88 3.75
CA ASN A 374 -13.96 3.19 5.04
C ASN A 374 -13.73 2.09 6.08
N VAL A 375 -12.49 1.70 6.31
CA VAL A 375 -12.15 0.66 7.31
C VAL A 375 -12.12 1.27 8.70
N VAL A 376 -12.95 0.74 9.60
CA VAL A 376 -13.13 1.27 10.97
C VAL A 376 -12.47 0.39 12.02
N SER A 377 -12.59 -0.94 11.91
CA SER A 377 -12.02 -1.84 12.91
C SER A 377 -11.77 -3.25 12.37
N PHE A 378 -10.90 -3.96 13.07
CA PHE A 378 -10.59 -5.37 12.88
C PHE A 378 -11.02 -6.19 14.08
N GLN A 379 -11.49 -7.40 13.82
CA GLN A 379 -11.78 -8.41 14.84
C GLN A 379 -11.21 -9.73 14.38
N LEU A 380 -10.44 -10.38 15.24
CA LEU A 380 -9.95 -11.74 15.02
C LEU A 380 -10.76 -12.68 15.89
N MET A 381 -11.31 -13.75 15.30
CA MET A 381 -12.22 -14.67 15.99
C MET A 381 -11.79 -16.13 15.80
N PHE A 382 -11.83 -16.89 16.87
CA PHE A 382 -11.85 -18.34 16.86
C PHE A 382 -13.25 -18.83 17.21
N SER A 383 -13.86 -19.71 16.40
CA SER A 383 -15.27 -20.07 16.53
C SER A 383 -15.55 -21.50 16.06
N LYS A 384 -16.47 -22.18 16.75
CA LYS A 384 -17.02 -23.48 16.38
C LYS A 384 -17.74 -23.45 15.02
N PHE A 385 -18.40 -22.34 14.71
CA PHE A 385 -19.15 -22.20 13.47
C PHE A 385 -18.42 -21.32 12.47
N GLU A 386 -18.52 -21.70 11.22
CA GLU A 386 -18.21 -20.85 10.08
C GLU A 386 -19.38 -19.88 9.81
N TYR A 387 -19.97 -19.94 8.63
CA TYR A 387 -21.10 -19.14 8.21
C TYR A 387 -22.30 -20.07 7.96
N ASP A 388 -23.51 -19.53 8.10
CA ASP A 388 -24.76 -20.20 7.70
C ASP A 388 -24.94 -21.57 8.36
N GLY A 389 -24.49 -21.68 9.63
CA GLY A 389 -24.60 -22.90 10.43
C GLY A 389 -23.56 -23.99 10.14
N LYS A 390 -22.62 -23.77 9.22
CA LYS A 390 -21.52 -24.72 8.94
C LYS A 390 -20.55 -24.78 10.12
N LEU A 391 -20.03 -25.97 10.39
CA LEU A 391 -19.01 -26.14 11.42
C LEU A 391 -17.62 -25.75 10.90
N ASN A 392 -16.80 -25.19 11.78
CA ASN A 392 -15.39 -25.00 11.53
C ASN A 392 -14.70 -26.37 11.57
N PRO A 393 -14.08 -26.84 10.48
CA PRO A 393 -13.55 -28.20 10.37
C PRO A 393 -12.37 -28.49 11.31
N THR A 394 -11.68 -27.45 11.78
CA THR A 394 -10.52 -27.58 12.68
C THR A 394 -10.82 -27.08 14.09
N PHE A 395 -12.11 -26.93 14.45
CA PHE A 395 -12.50 -26.50 15.78
C PHE A 395 -12.21 -27.59 16.81
N VAL A 396 -11.42 -27.24 17.80
CA VAL A 396 -11.16 -28.08 18.98
C VAL A 396 -11.41 -27.22 20.22
N GLU A 397 -12.29 -27.73 21.10
CA GLU A 397 -12.55 -27.12 22.40
C GLU A 397 -11.32 -27.20 23.29
N GLY A 398 -11.10 -26.20 24.14
CA GLY A 398 -9.97 -26.15 25.06
C GLY A 398 -9.04 -24.96 24.80
N PRO A 399 -7.79 -25.02 25.28
CA PRO A 399 -6.83 -23.94 25.16
C PRO A 399 -6.38 -23.74 23.71
N PHE A 400 -6.10 -22.49 23.35
CA PHE A 400 -5.52 -22.12 22.07
C PHE A 400 -4.56 -20.94 22.24
N GLU A 401 -3.59 -20.83 21.35
CA GLU A 401 -2.63 -19.74 21.29
C GLU A 401 -2.31 -19.38 19.84
N LEU A 402 -2.44 -18.09 19.52
CA LEU A 402 -2.12 -17.54 18.20
C LEU A 402 -1.24 -16.32 18.36
N PRO A 403 0.10 -16.44 18.24
CA PRO A 403 0.99 -15.30 18.13
C PRO A 403 0.70 -14.53 16.82
N LEU A 404 0.39 -13.25 16.95
CA LEU A 404 0.06 -12.34 15.85
C LEU A 404 1.03 -11.16 15.86
N SER A 405 1.91 -11.10 14.87
CA SER A 405 2.90 -10.03 14.75
C SER A 405 2.29 -8.77 14.14
N THR A 406 1.66 -8.89 12.96
CA THR A 406 1.15 -7.73 12.23
C THR A 406 -0.07 -8.07 11.40
N ILE A 407 -0.91 -7.04 11.17
CA ILE A 407 -1.88 -6.99 10.08
C ILE A 407 -1.51 -5.80 9.20
N LYS A 408 -1.29 -6.04 7.90
CA LYS A 408 -0.95 -5.01 6.91
C LYS A 408 -1.94 -5.03 5.76
N ALA A 409 -2.18 -3.88 5.13
CA ALA A 409 -2.74 -3.87 3.79
C ALA A 409 -1.62 -4.11 2.77
N TYR A 410 -1.86 -4.90 1.72
CA TYR A 410 -0.88 -5.24 0.69
C TYR A 410 -1.35 -4.90 -0.71
N ILE A 411 -0.40 -4.66 -1.63
CA ILE A 411 -0.63 -4.55 -3.07
C ILE A 411 -0.36 -5.94 -3.69
N LYS A 412 -1.28 -6.41 -4.54
CA LYS A 412 -1.20 -7.73 -5.19
C LYS A 412 -0.09 -7.77 -6.25
N ASP A 413 0.62 -8.87 -6.33
CA ASP A 413 1.56 -9.14 -7.40
C ASP A 413 0.84 -9.59 -8.72
N PRO A 414 1.36 -9.27 -9.90
CA PRO A 414 2.54 -8.44 -10.16
C PRO A 414 2.26 -6.96 -9.92
N ILE A 415 3.23 -6.27 -9.26
CA ILE A 415 3.09 -4.86 -8.95
C ILE A 415 3.46 -4.04 -10.18
N THR A 416 2.56 -3.14 -10.60
CA THR A 416 2.85 -2.15 -11.63
C THR A 416 3.25 -0.81 -11.00
N PRO A 417 3.98 0.05 -11.75
CA PRO A 417 4.31 1.39 -11.26
C PRO A 417 3.07 2.19 -10.89
N ARG A 418 3.13 2.88 -9.76
CA ARG A 418 2.11 3.83 -9.29
C ARG A 418 2.54 5.28 -9.48
N PHE A 419 3.83 5.50 -9.74
CA PHE A 419 4.42 6.82 -9.96
C PHE A 419 5.40 6.76 -11.13
N VAL A 420 5.06 7.37 -12.27
CA VAL A 420 5.94 7.51 -13.42
C VAL A 420 6.44 8.95 -13.48
N HIS A 421 7.76 9.14 -13.50
CA HIS A 421 8.40 10.44 -13.53
C HIS A 421 9.17 10.67 -14.82
N VAL A 422 8.95 11.81 -15.44
CA VAL A 422 9.73 12.29 -16.60
C VAL A 422 10.89 13.14 -16.10
N SER A 423 12.06 12.55 -16.03
CA SER A 423 13.32 13.20 -15.67
C SER A 423 14.08 13.68 -16.93
N SER A 424 15.38 13.46 -17.03
CA SER A 424 16.21 13.78 -18.18
C SER A 424 17.42 12.87 -18.28
N ALA A 425 17.81 12.46 -19.48
CA ALA A 425 19.15 11.93 -19.71
C ALA A 425 20.20 13.00 -19.38
N GLY A 426 21.31 12.57 -18.79
CA GLY A 426 22.39 13.42 -18.37
C GLY A 426 22.41 13.81 -16.90
N VAL A 427 21.39 13.43 -16.09
CA VAL A 427 21.29 13.86 -14.67
C VAL A 427 22.46 13.40 -13.79
N THR A 428 23.11 12.30 -14.11
CA THR A 428 24.27 11.79 -13.36
C THR A 428 25.62 12.25 -13.91
N ARG A 429 25.65 12.95 -15.05
CA ARG A 429 26.88 13.28 -15.77
C ARG A 429 27.62 14.51 -15.23
N PRO A 430 26.98 15.56 -14.70
CA PRO A 430 27.69 16.76 -14.23
C PRO A 430 28.80 16.44 -13.21
N ASP A 431 28.54 15.51 -12.30
CA ASP A 431 29.47 15.16 -11.20
C ASP A 431 30.12 13.77 -11.40
N ARG A 432 30.03 13.19 -12.59
CA ARG A 432 30.57 11.86 -12.87
C ARG A 432 32.08 11.92 -13.12
N PRO A 433 32.92 11.18 -12.33
CA PRO A 433 34.36 11.14 -12.53
C PRO A 433 34.75 10.66 -13.92
N GLY A 434 35.74 11.32 -14.54
CA GLY A 434 36.32 10.91 -15.82
C GLY A 434 35.54 11.34 -17.07
N ILE A 435 34.41 12.05 -16.91
CA ILE A 435 33.67 12.58 -18.05
C ILE A 435 34.30 13.89 -18.54
N ASP A 436 34.53 13.96 -19.86
CA ASP A 436 34.87 15.22 -20.55
C ASP A 436 33.59 16.04 -20.78
N LEU A 437 33.37 17.04 -19.94
CA LEU A 437 32.19 17.89 -20.02
C LEU A 437 32.10 18.67 -21.33
N SER A 438 33.24 18.97 -22.00
CA SER A 438 33.25 19.73 -23.27
C SER A 438 32.53 18.98 -24.40
N LYS A 439 32.50 17.65 -24.32
CA LYS A 439 31.86 16.75 -25.29
C LYS A 439 30.42 16.40 -24.94
N GLN A 440 29.93 16.87 -23.81
CA GLN A 440 28.57 16.55 -23.36
C GLN A 440 27.50 17.45 -23.99
N PRO A 441 26.23 17.05 -24.00
CA PRO A 441 25.13 17.89 -24.44
C PRO A 441 25.03 19.20 -23.65
N PRO A 442 24.46 20.26 -24.24
CA PRO A 442 24.41 21.58 -23.61
C PRO A 442 23.83 21.58 -22.18
N ALA A 443 22.79 20.80 -21.89
CA ALA A 443 22.20 20.72 -20.55
C ALA A 443 23.21 20.26 -19.48
N VAL A 444 24.12 19.34 -19.84
CA VAL A 444 25.16 18.83 -18.93
C VAL A 444 26.27 19.86 -18.77
N ARG A 445 26.73 20.46 -19.89
CA ARG A 445 27.79 21.48 -19.87
C ARG A 445 27.39 22.73 -19.10
N LEU A 446 26.16 23.15 -19.26
CA LEU A 446 25.59 24.37 -18.67
C LEU A 446 24.82 24.11 -17.37
N ASN A 447 25.04 22.97 -16.70
CA ASN A 447 24.27 22.61 -15.49
C ASN A 447 24.42 23.68 -14.40
N LYS A 448 25.62 24.25 -14.23
CA LYS A 448 25.88 25.29 -13.24
C LYS A 448 25.20 26.62 -13.62
N GLU A 449 25.25 27.00 -14.88
CA GLU A 449 24.61 28.22 -15.41
C GLU A 449 23.07 28.11 -15.41
N LEU A 450 22.55 26.89 -15.37
CA LEU A 450 21.13 26.57 -15.25
C LEU A 450 20.75 26.22 -13.80
N ASP A 451 21.37 26.83 -12.81
CA ASP A 451 21.09 26.66 -11.39
C ASP A 451 21.05 25.20 -10.97
N PHE A 452 21.97 24.36 -11.47
CA PHE A 452 22.11 22.94 -11.15
C PHE A 452 20.85 22.09 -11.45
N VAL A 453 20.15 22.38 -12.53
CA VAL A 453 18.88 21.71 -12.89
C VAL A 453 19.00 20.18 -12.92
N LEU A 454 20.08 19.62 -13.50
CA LEU A 454 20.27 18.17 -13.55
C LEU A 454 20.57 17.56 -12.17
N THR A 455 21.33 18.28 -11.34
CA THR A 455 21.64 17.88 -9.97
C THR A 455 20.35 17.82 -9.12
N PHE A 456 19.47 18.82 -9.22
CA PHE A 456 18.20 18.81 -8.49
C PHE A 456 17.21 17.78 -9.05
N LYS A 457 17.22 17.51 -10.36
CA LYS A 457 16.45 16.40 -10.93
C LYS A 457 16.90 15.06 -10.34
N LEU A 458 18.20 14.81 -10.25
CA LEU A 458 18.72 13.58 -9.64
C LEU A 458 18.29 13.45 -8.17
N LYS A 459 18.39 14.53 -7.38
CA LYS A 459 17.87 14.55 -6.00
C LYS A 459 16.37 14.25 -5.93
N GLY A 460 15.58 14.75 -6.88
CA GLY A 460 14.14 14.42 -6.98
C GLY A 460 13.89 12.95 -7.31
N GLU A 461 14.71 12.35 -8.19
CA GLU A 461 14.64 10.90 -8.46
C GLU A 461 14.94 10.06 -7.21
N ASP A 462 15.92 10.48 -6.39
CA ASP A 462 16.27 9.76 -5.15
C ASP A 462 15.10 9.79 -4.16
N LEU A 463 14.39 10.91 -4.02
CA LEU A 463 13.16 10.97 -3.22
C LEU A 463 12.09 9.96 -3.69
N ILE A 464 11.96 9.77 -5.02
CA ILE A 464 11.01 8.78 -5.56
C ILE A 464 11.46 7.37 -5.17
N ARG A 465 12.74 7.01 -5.32
CA ARG A 465 13.31 5.71 -4.97
C ARG A 465 13.12 5.38 -3.48
N GLU A 466 13.27 6.38 -2.62
CA GLU A 466 13.15 6.27 -1.17
C GLU A 466 11.70 6.30 -0.67
N SER A 467 10.75 6.74 -1.51
CA SER A 467 9.35 6.94 -1.10
C SER A 467 8.61 5.66 -0.69
N GLY A 468 9.06 4.51 -1.17
CA GLY A 468 8.36 3.22 -1.05
C GLY A 468 7.18 3.05 -2.02
N ILE A 469 6.88 4.04 -2.86
CA ILE A 469 5.88 3.94 -3.92
C ILE A 469 6.46 3.15 -5.09
N PRO A 470 5.78 2.15 -5.67
CA PRO A 470 6.22 1.50 -6.90
C PRO A 470 6.36 2.52 -8.04
N TYR A 471 7.52 2.62 -8.67
CA TYR A 471 7.83 3.72 -9.57
C TYR A 471 8.43 3.29 -10.92
N THR A 472 8.46 4.25 -11.86
CA THR A 472 9.33 4.25 -13.06
C THR A 472 9.89 5.64 -13.27
N ILE A 473 11.18 5.77 -13.54
CA ILE A 473 11.83 7.01 -13.90
C ILE A 473 12.27 6.92 -15.36
N VAL A 474 11.67 7.76 -16.19
CA VAL A 474 11.98 7.90 -17.62
C VAL A 474 12.91 9.09 -17.79
N ARG A 475 14.10 8.87 -18.35
CA ARG A 475 15.10 9.87 -18.67
C ARG A 475 15.16 10.09 -20.18
N PRO A 476 14.31 10.94 -20.76
CA PRO A 476 14.38 11.22 -22.19
C PRO A 476 15.65 11.97 -22.58
N CYS A 477 16.18 11.66 -23.74
CA CYS A 477 17.11 12.53 -24.45
C CYS A 477 16.39 13.82 -24.90
N ALA A 478 17.03 14.66 -25.74
CA ALA A 478 16.46 15.95 -26.13
C ALA A 478 15.07 15.80 -26.73
N LEU A 479 14.10 16.53 -26.16
CA LEU A 479 12.68 16.44 -26.54
C LEU A 479 12.38 17.26 -27.80
N THR A 480 11.76 16.64 -28.80
CA THR A 480 11.31 17.29 -30.06
C THR A 480 9.77 17.35 -30.15
N GLU A 481 9.27 18.11 -31.13
CA GLU A 481 7.85 18.16 -31.49
C GLU A 481 7.51 17.22 -32.64
N GLU A 482 8.43 16.34 -33.05
CA GLU A 482 8.21 15.33 -34.07
C GLU A 482 7.13 14.32 -33.63
N PRO A 483 6.47 13.62 -34.58
CA PRO A 483 5.52 12.57 -34.24
C PRO A 483 6.19 11.39 -33.52
N ALA A 484 5.40 10.56 -32.84
CA ALA A 484 5.82 9.25 -32.36
C ALA A 484 5.91 8.23 -33.50
N GLY A 485 6.59 7.12 -33.26
CA GLY A 485 6.63 6.00 -34.20
C GLY A 485 8.04 5.58 -34.62
N ALA A 486 9.06 6.41 -34.44
CA ALA A 486 10.45 6.02 -34.69
C ALA A 486 10.90 4.89 -33.76
N ASP A 487 11.79 4.00 -34.25
CA ASP A 487 12.40 2.98 -33.41
C ASP A 487 13.17 3.59 -32.24
N LEU A 488 13.25 2.85 -31.14
CA LEU A 488 13.73 3.34 -29.86
C LEU A 488 14.97 2.58 -29.37
N VAL A 489 15.79 3.29 -28.63
CA VAL A 489 16.90 2.75 -27.86
C VAL A 489 16.66 3.08 -26.40
N PHE A 490 16.55 2.05 -25.57
CA PHE A 490 16.54 2.16 -24.12
C PHE A 490 17.88 1.74 -23.55
N ASP A 491 18.32 2.40 -22.49
CA ASP A 491 19.59 2.09 -21.82
C ASP A 491 19.49 2.44 -20.33
N GLN A 492 20.42 1.92 -19.54
CA GLN A 492 20.60 2.24 -18.13
C GLN A 492 22.04 2.62 -17.88
N GLY A 493 22.27 3.60 -17.00
CA GLY A 493 23.63 4.08 -16.72
C GLY A 493 23.90 5.51 -17.18
N ASP A 494 22.92 6.14 -17.82
CA ASP A 494 22.97 7.53 -18.26
C ASP A 494 24.10 7.80 -19.27
N ASN A 495 24.19 6.97 -20.32
CA ASN A 495 25.26 7.05 -21.32
C ASN A 495 24.81 7.54 -22.71
N ILE A 496 23.52 7.37 -23.04
CA ILE A 496 23.03 7.66 -24.38
C ILE A 496 22.73 9.15 -24.59
N THR A 497 22.93 9.60 -25.82
CA THR A 497 22.60 10.95 -26.29
C THR A 497 21.82 10.85 -27.59
N GLY A 498 20.93 11.79 -27.85
CA GLY A 498 20.07 11.80 -29.02
C GLY A 498 18.84 12.65 -28.82
N LYS A 499 17.79 12.35 -29.59
CA LYS A 499 16.50 13.03 -29.51
C LYS A 499 15.36 12.01 -29.38
N ILE A 500 14.22 12.49 -28.90
CA ILE A 500 12.97 11.71 -28.84
C ILE A 500 11.78 12.67 -28.86
N SER A 501 10.66 12.25 -29.43
CA SER A 501 9.47 13.10 -29.47
C SER A 501 8.75 13.14 -28.11
N ARG A 502 8.10 14.27 -27.82
CA ARG A 502 7.23 14.41 -26.64
C ARG A 502 6.03 13.49 -26.68
N GLU A 503 5.54 13.18 -27.89
CA GLU A 503 4.44 12.22 -28.08
C GLU A 503 4.87 10.81 -27.67
N GLU A 504 6.04 10.37 -28.14
CA GLU A 504 6.60 9.07 -27.78
C GLU A 504 6.80 8.92 -26.27
N ILE A 505 7.33 9.97 -25.59
CA ILE A 505 7.51 9.95 -24.14
C ILE A 505 6.15 9.84 -23.42
N ALA A 506 5.10 10.48 -23.92
CA ALA A 506 3.76 10.36 -23.34
C ALA A 506 3.24 8.90 -23.44
N LEU A 507 3.44 8.25 -24.58
CA LEU A 507 3.07 6.85 -24.79
C LEU A 507 3.87 5.90 -23.88
N ILE A 508 5.19 6.10 -23.77
CA ILE A 508 6.07 5.31 -22.87
C ILE A 508 5.61 5.46 -21.42
N CYS A 509 5.29 6.67 -20.95
CA CYS A 509 4.81 6.88 -19.57
C CYS A 509 3.49 6.15 -19.29
N ILE A 510 2.58 6.13 -20.24
CA ILE A 510 1.29 5.43 -20.09
C ILE A 510 1.52 3.91 -20.09
N ALA A 511 2.32 3.39 -21.02
CA ALA A 511 2.64 1.98 -21.07
C ALA A 511 3.36 1.50 -19.79
N ALA A 512 4.26 2.32 -19.25
CA ALA A 512 4.95 2.01 -17.99
C ALA A 512 3.97 1.83 -16.82
N LEU A 513 2.89 2.63 -16.73
CA LEU A 513 1.87 2.47 -15.66
C LEU A 513 1.15 1.12 -15.70
N GLU A 514 1.15 0.45 -16.84
CA GLU A 514 0.42 -0.81 -17.06
C GLU A 514 1.34 -2.03 -17.00
N SER A 515 2.66 -1.82 -17.10
CA SER A 515 3.65 -2.88 -17.20
C SER A 515 4.34 -3.19 -15.86
N PRO A 516 4.26 -4.45 -15.37
CA PRO A 516 5.04 -4.84 -14.19
C PRO A 516 6.56 -4.87 -14.48
N TYR A 517 6.96 -5.01 -15.74
CA TYR A 517 8.37 -4.99 -16.14
C TYR A 517 9.01 -3.61 -16.00
N ALA A 518 8.21 -2.54 -16.03
CA ALA A 518 8.69 -1.17 -15.81
C ALA A 518 8.83 -0.81 -14.31
N CYS A 519 8.36 -1.67 -13.40
CA CYS A 519 8.30 -1.37 -11.99
C CYS A 519 9.68 -1.30 -11.35
N ASP A 520 9.93 -0.22 -10.61
CA ASP A 520 11.19 0.16 -9.93
C ASP A 520 12.40 0.25 -10.89
N LYS A 521 12.14 0.64 -12.12
CA LYS A 521 13.20 0.88 -13.12
C LYS A 521 13.44 2.35 -13.37
N THR A 522 14.69 2.66 -13.67
CA THR A 522 15.16 3.93 -14.22
C THR A 522 15.87 3.65 -15.54
N PHE A 523 15.48 4.32 -16.60
CA PHE A 523 16.10 4.14 -17.92
C PHE A 523 16.14 5.44 -18.72
N GLU A 524 17.15 5.57 -19.57
CA GLU A 524 17.23 6.57 -20.63
C GLU A 524 16.55 6.07 -21.88
N VAL A 525 16.02 7.00 -22.68
CA VAL A 525 15.39 6.67 -23.95
C VAL A 525 15.66 7.73 -25.02
N LYS A 526 15.94 7.24 -26.25
CA LYS A 526 16.05 8.06 -27.45
C LYS A 526 15.44 7.35 -28.65
N SER A 527 15.15 8.08 -29.72
CA SER A 527 14.91 7.49 -31.03
C SER A 527 16.23 7.09 -31.70
N VAL A 528 16.17 6.15 -32.63
CA VAL A 528 17.32 5.80 -33.48
C VAL A 528 17.66 6.90 -34.49
N VAL A 529 16.70 7.79 -34.76
CA VAL A 529 16.82 8.89 -35.76
C VAL A 529 17.84 9.92 -35.28
N PRO A 530 18.87 10.24 -36.07
CA PRO A 530 19.87 11.27 -35.75
C PRO A 530 19.24 12.65 -35.58
N PHE A 531 19.94 13.55 -34.86
CA PHE A 531 19.50 14.93 -34.71
C PHE A 531 19.39 15.71 -36.04
N SER A 532 20.23 15.37 -37.00
CA SER A 532 20.30 16.02 -38.30
C SER A 532 19.13 15.65 -39.22
N GLU A 533 18.39 14.61 -38.89
CA GLU A 533 17.33 14.07 -39.74
C GLU A 533 15.98 14.30 -39.09
N PRO A 534 14.99 14.96 -39.76
CA PRO A 534 13.63 15.03 -39.24
C PRO A 534 12.95 13.68 -39.37
N PHE A 535 12.14 13.32 -38.36
CA PHE A 535 11.25 12.16 -38.44
C PHE A 535 9.82 12.61 -38.79
N THR A 536 9.28 12.01 -39.84
CA THR A 536 7.90 12.23 -40.28
C THR A 536 7.19 10.89 -40.42
N VAL A 537 5.89 10.91 -40.25
CA VAL A 537 5.03 9.73 -40.41
C VAL A 537 4.13 9.95 -41.63
N ASP A 538 4.09 8.96 -42.49
CA ASP A 538 3.15 8.93 -43.60
C ASP A 538 1.73 8.71 -43.05
N PRO A 539 0.78 9.65 -43.27
CA PRO A 539 -0.59 9.49 -42.78
C PRO A 539 -1.33 8.31 -43.40
N GLU A 540 -0.95 7.92 -44.63
CA GLU A 540 -1.58 6.80 -45.35
C GLU A 540 -1.00 5.45 -44.91
N ASN A 541 0.21 5.45 -44.32
CA ASN A 541 0.86 4.24 -43.84
C ASN A 541 1.52 4.51 -42.46
N PRO A 542 0.75 4.69 -41.38
CA PRO A 542 1.27 4.98 -40.07
C PRO A 542 2.06 3.78 -39.53
N PRO A 543 3.10 4.01 -38.71
CA PRO A 543 3.85 2.94 -38.07
C PRO A 543 2.93 2.09 -37.17
N PRO A 544 3.19 0.79 -37.05
CA PRO A 544 2.40 -0.08 -36.17
C PRO A 544 2.48 0.37 -34.72
N GLU A 545 1.42 0.05 -33.97
CA GLU A 545 1.41 0.28 -32.52
C GLU A 545 2.52 -0.53 -31.85
N LYS A 546 3.30 0.13 -30.97
CA LYS A 546 4.45 -0.51 -30.29
C LYS A 546 4.00 -1.26 -29.04
N ASP A 547 4.51 -2.47 -28.88
CA ASP A 547 4.52 -3.13 -27.58
C ASP A 547 5.74 -2.64 -26.76
N TYR A 548 5.51 -1.71 -25.86
CA TYR A 548 6.57 -1.17 -25.01
C TYR A 548 7.10 -2.16 -23.98
N ASN A 549 6.40 -3.29 -23.69
CA ASN A 549 6.85 -4.28 -22.72
C ASN A 549 8.20 -4.91 -23.13
N ILE A 550 8.46 -5.05 -24.42
CA ILE A 550 9.73 -5.57 -24.94
C ILE A 550 10.94 -4.70 -24.56
N TYR A 551 10.71 -3.40 -24.34
CA TYR A 551 11.76 -2.46 -23.93
C TYR A 551 11.91 -2.38 -22.42
N PHE A 552 10.91 -2.81 -21.66
CA PHE A 552 10.95 -2.79 -20.19
C PHE A 552 11.51 -4.10 -19.59
N GLN A 553 11.62 -5.16 -20.35
CA GLN A 553 12.23 -6.44 -19.94
C GLN A 553 13.76 -6.33 -19.86
#